data_d89187c292544700db5a5c7e7a5e17f9
#
_entry.id   d89187c292544700db5a5c7e7a5e17f9
#
_cell.length_a   1.000
_cell.length_b   1.000
_cell.length_c   1.000
_cell.angle_alpha   90.00
_cell.angle_beta   90.00
_cell.angle_gamma   90.00
#
_symmetry.space_group_name_H-M   'P 1'
#
loop_
_entity.id
_entity.type
_entity.pdbx_description
1 polymer ?
#
loop_
_entity_poly.entity_id
_entity_poly.type
_entity_poly.pdbx_seq_one_letter_code
_entity_poly.pdbx_strand_id
1 'polypeptide(L)'
;MSNRGMAFQQISEIRNQLRCLGARPAHEQRILRLWSQAKSQNSGSRPLESFMPAALRQALPELTDSLSSLLRLQSTHPAEDGSVRWLLALQDGQTVETVGLPRDGVCVSSQVGCAVGCVFCMTGKEGLIRQVGSAEIVAQVAFARLHRAVKKVVFMGMGEPAHNLDNVLEAIEVLGTVGNIGHKSLVFSTVGDSRVFERLPLGLVKPALALSLHSTRADLRAELLPRAPKMTPEELVEAAEIYAQQTGYPIQYQWTLLEGVNDTKEEIEGIVRLLKGKYALMNMIPYNSVDDLPFRRPSWERAAEIARTLHRQGILTKLRNSAGQDVEGGCGQLRARHLQAESSSNQRNLSKPLRTLQALEAPLHFVKAKPATFL
;
A
#
# COMPACT_ATOMS: atom_id res chain seq x y z
N MET A 1 33.24 -4.60 20.21
CA MET A 1 32.60 -5.43 19.16
C MET A 1 31.29 -4.79 18.83
N SER A 2 31.15 -4.24 17.64
CA SER A 2 29.92 -3.56 17.18
C SER A 2 28.79 -4.59 17.14
N ASN A 3 27.79 -4.42 18.01
CA ASN A 3 26.56 -5.20 18.01
C ASN A 3 25.76 -4.80 16.74
N ARG A 4 26.08 -5.43 15.59
CA ARG A 4 25.23 -5.32 14.41
C ARG A 4 24.00 -6.13 14.71
N GLY A 5 22.92 -5.46 15.11
CA GLY A 5 21.61 -6.09 15.26
C GLY A 5 21.24 -6.90 14.02
N MET A 6 20.38 -7.88 14.18
CA MET A 6 19.88 -8.70 13.06
C MET A 6 19.19 -7.80 12.03
N ALA A 7 19.72 -7.75 10.83
CA ALA A 7 19.12 -7.00 9.72
C ALA A 7 18.29 -7.97 8.87
N PHE A 8 17.00 -7.74 8.76
CA PHE A 8 16.11 -8.54 7.93
C PHE A 8 15.54 -7.68 6.78
N GLN A 9 15.45 -8.26 5.61
CA GLN A 9 14.69 -7.68 4.50
C GLN A 9 13.50 -8.59 4.15
N GLN A 10 13.64 -9.91 4.31
CA GLN A 10 12.64 -10.89 3.92
C GLN A 10 12.08 -11.66 5.12
N ILE A 11 10.84 -12.09 5.02
CA ILE A 11 10.18 -12.95 6.01
C ILE A 11 10.89 -14.31 6.12
N SER A 12 11.38 -14.83 4.99
CA SER A 12 12.15 -16.07 4.94
C SER A 12 13.43 -16.00 5.80
N GLU A 13 14.10 -14.85 5.85
CA GLU A 13 15.26 -14.62 6.71
C GLU A 13 14.88 -14.67 8.21
N ILE A 14 13.76 -14.03 8.56
CA ILE A 14 13.21 -14.09 9.92
C ILE A 14 12.89 -15.54 10.30
N ARG A 15 12.21 -16.28 9.43
CA ARG A 15 11.88 -17.69 9.67
C ARG A 15 13.13 -18.55 9.85
N ASN A 16 14.15 -18.35 9.02
CA ASN A 16 15.43 -19.07 9.13
C ASN A 16 16.13 -18.78 10.45
N GLN A 17 16.20 -17.51 10.86
CA GLN A 17 16.78 -17.15 12.16
C GLN A 17 16.02 -17.78 13.32
N LEU A 18 14.69 -17.78 13.28
CA LEU A 18 13.86 -18.44 14.30
C LEU A 18 14.14 -19.95 14.39
N ARG A 19 14.29 -20.63 13.25
CA ARG A 19 14.64 -22.06 13.20
C ARG A 19 16.02 -22.35 13.79
N CYS A 20 17.00 -21.50 13.49
CA CYS A 20 18.33 -21.60 14.11
C CYS A 20 18.27 -21.48 15.63
N LEU A 21 17.29 -20.76 16.18
CA LEU A 21 17.03 -20.63 17.62
C LEU A 21 16.12 -21.74 18.18
N GLY A 22 15.85 -22.79 17.39
CA GLY A 22 15.04 -23.94 17.80
C GLY A 22 13.52 -23.72 17.69
N ALA A 23 13.07 -22.69 16.94
CA ALA A 23 11.64 -22.49 16.71
C ALA A 23 11.03 -23.65 15.91
N ARG A 24 9.84 -24.08 16.34
CA ARG A 24 8.94 -24.91 15.55
C ARG A 24 7.96 -24.03 14.77
N PRO A 25 7.24 -24.55 13.75
CA PRO A 25 6.29 -23.76 12.97
C PRO A 25 5.28 -22.95 13.80
N ALA A 26 4.80 -23.49 14.92
CA ALA A 26 3.89 -22.79 15.81
C ALA A 26 4.53 -21.54 16.48
N HIS A 27 5.85 -21.60 16.78
CA HIS A 27 6.59 -20.46 17.33
C HIS A 27 6.79 -19.38 16.25
N GLU A 28 7.15 -19.78 15.01
CA GLU A 28 7.27 -18.85 13.87
C GLU A 28 5.93 -18.11 13.63
N GLN A 29 4.84 -18.87 13.54
CA GLN A 29 3.50 -18.31 13.35
C GLN A 29 3.10 -17.33 14.45
N ARG A 30 3.40 -17.67 15.71
CA ARG A 30 3.11 -16.82 16.86
C ARG A 30 3.89 -15.50 16.79
N ILE A 31 5.19 -15.56 16.54
CA ILE A 31 6.05 -14.38 16.47
C ILE A 31 5.62 -13.46 15.32
N LEU A 32 5.45 -14.01 14.12
CA LEU A 32 4.99 -13.27 12.96
C LEU A 32 3.58 -12.69 13.15
N ARG A 33 2.68 -13.42 13.81
CA ARG A 33 1.33 -12.95 14.15
C ARG A 33 1.37 -11.75 15.08
N LEU A 34 2.09 -11.85 16.19
CA LEU A 34 2.14 -10.77 17.17
C LEU A 34 2.81 -9.53 16.59
N TRP A 35 3.91 -9.72 15.86
CA TRP A 35 4.58 -8.61 15.18
C TRP A 35 3.70 -7.94 14.12
N SER A 36 3.19 -8.70 13.16
CA SER A 36 2.35 -8.15 12.07
C SER A 36 1.05 -7.50 12.58
N GLN A 37 0.57 -7.92 13.77
CA GLN A 37 -0.59 -7.32 14.45
C GLN A 37 -0.21 -6.19 15.40
N ALA A 38 1.05 -5.77 15.46
CA ALA A 38 1.57 -4.73 16.38
C ALA A 38 1.26 -5.06 17.86
N LYS A 39 1.36 -6.34 18.25
CA LYS A 39 1.15 -6.82 19.60
C LYS A 39 2.48 -7.20 20.25
N SER A 40 2.59 -6.99 21.56
CA SER A 40 3.76 -7.41 22.33
C SER A 40 4.00 -8.91 22.19
N GLN A 41 5.27 -9.32 22.07
CA GLN A 41 5.66 -10.73 22.07
C GLN A 41 5.37 -11.44 23.40
N ASN A 42 5.16 -10.68 24.46
CA ASN A 42 4.74 -11.19 25.77
C ASN A 42 3.22 -11.37 25.90
N SER A 43 2.44 -11.04 24.87
CA SER A 43 0.97 -11.20 24.89
C SER A 43 0.57 -12.67 24.95
N GLY A 44 -0.38 -12.98 25.81
CA GLY A 44 -0.94 -14.34 25.99
C GLY A 44 -1.08 -14.73 27.46
N SER A 45 -1.90 -15.75 27.73
CA SER A 45 -2.16 -16.24 29.08
C SER A 45 -1.12 -17.26 29.60
N ARG A 46 -0.31 -17.84 28.69
CA ARG A 46 0.70 -18.84 29.07
C ARG A 46 2.07 -18.18 29.19
N PRO A 47 2.83 -18.43 30.26
CA PRO A 47 4.23 -18.00 30.38
C PRO A 47 5.07 -18.52 29.19
N LEU A 48 5.98 -17.70 28.69
CA LEU A 48 6.84 -18.09 27.54
C LEU A 48 7.69 -19.33 27.83
N GLU A 49 8.08 -19.51 29.10
CA GLU A 49 8.87 -20.66 29.59
C GLU A 49 8.16 -21.99 29.37
N SER A 50 6.84 -21.99 29.34
CA SER A 50 6.06 -23.24 29.28
C SER A 50 6.00 -23.85 27.88
N PHE A 51 6.38 -23.09 26.83
CA PHE A 51 6.23 -23.57 25.43
C PHE A 51 7.35 -23.13 24.48
N MET A 52 8.12 -22.09 24.81
CA MET A 52 9.13 -21.54 23.90
C MET A 52 10.53 -22.05 24.24
N PRO A 53 11.35 -22.48 23.27
CA PRO A 53 12.75 -22.89 23.49
C PRO A 53 13.55 -21.82 24.22
N ALA A 54 14.47 -22.24 25.11
CA ALA A 54 15.26 -21.32 25.93
C ALA A 54 16.08 -20.33 25.09
N ALA A 55 16.76 -20.81 24.02
CA ALA A 55 17.55 -19.96 23.13
C ALA A 55 16.66 -18.90 22.44
N LEU A 56 15.46 -19.28 22.00
CA LEU A 56 14.51 -18.36 21.36
C LEU A 56 14.01 -17.31 22.35
N ARG A 57 13.73 -17.68 23.60
CA ARG A 57 13.33 -16.73 24.67
C ARG A 57 14.42 -15.71 24.96
N GLN A 58 15.68 -16.17 25.05
CA GLN A 58 16.83 -15.30 25.31
C GLN A 58 17.03 -14.29 24.15
N ALA A 59 16.81 -14.72 22.89
CA ALA A 59 16.96 -13.87 21.72
C ALA A 59 15.72 -12.97 21.44
N LEU A 60 14.60 -13.20 22.14
CA LEU A 60 13.32 -12.52 21.82
C LEU A 60 13.36 -10.99 21.95
N PRO A 61 14.05 -10.38 22.95
CA PRO A 61 14.20 -8.94 23.03
C PRO A 61 14.94 -8.37 21.81
N GLU A 62 16.12 -8.91 21.47
CA GLU A 62 16.92 -8.48 20.32
C GLU A 62 16.16 -8.66 19.01
N LEU A 63 15.45 -9.77 18.83
CA LEU A 63 14.59 -10.01 17.68
C LEU A 63 13.47 -8.97 17.59
N THR A 64 12.83 -8.63 18.70
CA THR A 64 11.75 -7.64 18.77
C THR A 64 12.28 -6.25 18.38
N ASP A 65 13.45 -5.88 18.88
CA ASP A 65 14.12 -4.61 18.54
C ASP A 65 14.50 -4.57 17.06
N SER A 66 15.02 -5.68 16.51
CA SER A 66 15.35 -5.81 15.09
C SER A 66 14.13 -5.66 14.20
N LEU A 67 12.99 -6.31 14.54
CA LEU A 67 11.73 -6.18 13.81
C LEU A 67 11.15 -4.75 13.91
N SER A 68 11.31 -4.09 15.05
CA SER A 68 10.86 -2.71 15.26
C SER A 68 11.71 -1.70 14.52
N SER A 69 13.00 -2.00 14.31
CA SER A 69 13.95 -1.13 13.62
C SER A 69 13.93 -1.25 12.09
N LEU A 70 13.11 -2.16 11.52
CA LEU A 70 12.94 -2.28 10.07
C LEU A 70 12.49 -0.97 9.42
N LEU A 71 11.71 -0.18 10.15
CA LEU A 71 11.22 1.12 9.72
C LEU A 71 11.41 2.15 10.84
N ARG A 72 11.83 3.34 10.46
CA ARG A 72 11.91 4.49 11.34
C ARG A 72 11.07 5.64 10.79
N LEU A 73 10.14 6.16 11.57
CA LEU A 73 9.35 7.33 11.21
C LEU A 73 10.27 8.54 11.03
N GLN A 74 10.18 9.20 9.87
CA GLN A 74 10.83 10.47 9.60
C GLN A 74 9.88 11.65 9.73
N SER A 75 8.69 11.55 9.13
CA SER A 75 7.67 12.59 9.24
C SER A 75 6.26 12.03 9.12
N THR A 76 5.30 12.77 9.68
CA THR A 76 3.86 12.47 9.65
C THR A 76 3.13 13.68 9.08
N HIS A 77 2.26 13.44 8.11
CA HIS A 77 1.49 14.46 7.42
C HIS A 77 -0.01 14.07 7.48
N PRO A 78 -0.77 14.57 8.48
CA PRO A 78 -2.21 14.34 8.56
C PRO A 78 -2.94 15.16 7.50
N ALA A 79 -3.92 14.54 6.84
CA ALA A 79 -4.77 15.13 5.82
C ALA A 79 -6.15 15.49 6.38
N GLU A 80 -6.86 16.41 5.73
CA GLU A 80 -8.19 16.88 6.14
C GLU A 80 -9.26 15.77 6.07
N ASP A 81 -9.09 14.80 5.16
CA ASP A 81 -10.01 13.65 4.98
C ASP A 81 -9.81 12.53 6.03
N GLY A 82 -8.93 12.72 7.00
CA GLY A 82 -8.56 11.75 8.02
C GLY A 82 -7.54 10.71 7.56
N SER A 83 -6.97 10.88 6.38
CA SER A 83 -5.78 10.14 5.94
C SER A 83 -4.55 10.64 6.66
N VAL A 84 -3.50 9.83 6.65
CA VAL A 84 -2.19 10.23 7.18
C VAL A 84 -1.11 9.69 6.25
N ARG A 85 -0.26 10.55 5.71
CA ARG A 85 0.95 10.14 4.99
C ARG A 85 2.13 10.07 5.96
N TRP A 86 2.78 8.92 6.03
CA TRP A 86 4.01 8.70 6.77
C TRP A 86 5.19 8.55 5.82
N LEU A 87 6.25 9.30 6.05
CA LEU A 87 7.56 9.08 5.45
C LEU A 87 8.36 8.19 6.38
N LEU A 88 8.75 7.01 5.91
CA LEU A 88 9.42 5.97 6.67
C LEU A 88 10.81 5.71 6.09
N ALA A 89 11.84 5.75 6.94
CA ALA A 89 13.18 5.34 6.58
C ALA A 89 13.34 3.83 6.79
N LEU A 90 13.92 3.17 5.81
CA LEU A 90 14.37 1.79 5.84
C LEU A 90 15.77 1.70 6.51
N GLN A 91 16.24 0.50 6.84
CA GLN A 91 17.51 0.32 7.54
C GLN A 91 18.73 0.80 6.74
N ASP A 92 18.67 0.79 5.42
CA ASP A 92 19.72 1.27 4.51
C ASP A 92 19.70 2.78 4.28
N GLY A 93 18.78 3.50 4.92
CA GLY A 93 18.59 4.94 4.78
C GLY A 93 17.70 5.37 3.62
N GLN A 94 17.28 4.45 2.74
CA GLN A 94 16.26 4.74 1.73
C GLN A 94 14.91 5.02 2.40
N THR A 95 14.02 5.69 1.69
CA THR A 95 12.72 6.08 2.23
C THR A 95 11.59 5.58 1.37
N VAL A 96 10.50 5.24 2.04
CA VAL A 96 9.21 4.92 1.42
C VAL A 96 8.08 5.68 2.09
N GLU A 97 7.00 5.87 1.38
CA GLU A 97 5.79 6.46 1.91
C GLU A 97 4.72 5.40 2.13
N THR A 98 4.06 5.50 3.26
CA THR A 98 2.90 4.68 3.64
C THR A 98 1.74 5.61 3.95
N VAL A 99 0.54 5.31 3.45
CA VAL A 99 -0.62 6.17 3.66
C VAL A 99 -1.70 5.42 4.43
N GLY A 100 -1.99 5.90 5.65
CA GLY A 100 -3.18 5.49 6.39
C GLY A 100 -4.41 6.06 5.71
N LEU A 101 -5.26 5.18 5.19
CA LEU A 101 -6.46 5.55 4.44
C LEU A 101 -7.66 5.68 5.38
N PRO A 102 -8.70 6.43 5.03
CA PRO A 102 -9.98 6.39 5.74
C PRO A 102 -10.52 4.95 5.84
N ARG A 103 -11.40 4.68 6.83
CA ARG A 103 -12.08 3.38 7.01
C ARG A 103 -11.10 2.19 7.21
N ASP A 104 -10.13 2.36 8.08
CA ASP A 104 -9.22 1.29 8.50
C ASP A 104 -8.38 0.69 7.36
N GLY A 105 -8.05 1.46 6.34
CA GLY A 105 -7.17 1.04 5.26
C GLY A 105 -5.73 1.53 5.44
N VAL A 106 -4.77 0.84 4.80
CA VAL A 106 -3.40 1.31 4.62
C VAL A 106 -2.93 1.04 3.20
N CYS A 107 -2.27 2.02 2.59
CA CYS A 107 -1.58 1.90 1.32
C CYS A 107 -0.09 1.74 1.59
N VAL A 108 0.50 0.63 1.10
CA VAL A 108 1.91 0.28 1.33
C VAL A 108 2.71 0.34 0.04
N SER A 109 3.99 0.64 0.18
CA SER A 109 4.96 0.71 -0.91
C SER A 109 5.68 -0.62 -1.07
N SER A 110 5.90 -1.03 -2.33
CA SER A 110 6.60 -2.26 -2.71
C SER A 110 7.99 -2.02 -3.29
N GLN A 111 8.32 -0.77 -3.63
CA GLN A 111 9.62 -0.38 -4.19
C GLN A 111 10.02 1.01 -3.66
N VAL A 112 11.32 1.28 -3.65
CA VAL A 112 11.87 2.62 -3.59
C VAL A 112 12.00 3.10 -5.03
N GLY A 113 11.20 4.10 -5.43
CA GLY A 113 11.01 4.46 -6.84
C GLY A 113 10.11 3.46 -7.59
N CYS A 114 10.07 3.53 -8.93
CA CYS A 114 9.28 2.62 -9.76
C CYS A 114 9.85 2.51 -11.18
N ALA A 115 10.00 1.28 -11.67
CA ALA A 115 10.54 1.05 -13.01
C ALA A 115 9.54 1.33 -14.14
N VAL A 116 8.22 1.34 -13.88
CA VAL A 116 7.20 1.52 -14.95
C VAL A 116 7.27 2.91 -15.58
N GLY A 117 7.51 3.94 -14.76
CA GLY A 117 7.66 5.31 -15.26
C GLY A 117 6.39 5.88 -15.87
N CYS A 118 5.22 5.57 -15.28
CA CYS A 118 3.95 6.16 -15.71
C CYS A 118 4.08 7.68 -15.78
N VAL A 119 3.75 8.29 -16.93
CA VAL A 119 4.01 9.71 -17.21
C VAL A 119 3.24 10.68 -16.30
N PHE A 120 2.20 10.19 -15.62
CA PHE A 120 1.38 10.94 -14.67
C PHE A 120 1.68 10.63 -13.18
N CYS A 121 2.78 9.90 -12.89
CA CYS A 121 3.10 9.42 -11.54
C CYS A 121 4.50 9.87 -11.11
N MET A 122 4.59 10.52 -9.96
CA MET A 122 5.86 11.02 -9.41
C MET A 122 6.83 9.91 -8.99
N THR A 123 6.31 8.78 -8.50
CA THR A 123 7.15 7.66 -8.04
C THR A 123 8.08 7.12 -9.13
N GLY A 124 7.65 7.16 -10.40
CA GLY A 124 8.43 6.65 -11.51
C GLY A 124 9.42 7.64 -12.12
N LYS A 125 9.43 8.91 -11.68
CA LYS A 125 10.23 9.99 -12.28
C LYS A 125 11.74 9.73 -12.19
N GLU A 126 12.20 9.20 -11.07
CA GLU A 126 13.60 8.89 -10.82
C GLU A 126 13.97 7.42 -11.11
N GLY A 127 13.00 6.63 -11.60
CA GLY A 127 13.16 5.21 -11.85
C GLY A 127 13.11 4.35 -10.58
N LEU A 128 13.58 3.10 -10.71
CA LEU A 128 13.68 2.15 -9.61
C LEU A 128 15.05 2.25 -8.94
N ILE A 129 15.06 2.45 -7.62
CA ILE A 129 16.28 2.40 -6.80
C ILE A 129 16.47 0.97 -6.27
N ARG A 130 15.49 0.42 -5.55
CA ARG A 130 15.49 -0.99 -5.12
C ARG A 130 14.11 -1.55 -4.81
N GLN A 131 14.04 -2.86 -4.70
CA GLN A 131 12.88 -3.57 -4.18
C GLN A 131 12.75 -3.37 -2.66
N VAL A 132 11.53 -3.28 -2.16
CA VAL A 132 11.23 -3.33 -0.72
C VAL A 132 11.04 -4.80 -0.34
N GLY A 133 11.76 -5.28 0.66
CA GLY A 133 11.69 -6.67 1.09
C GLY A 133 10.35 -7.02 1.73
N SER A 134 10.01 -8.29 1.75
CA SER A 134 8.73 -8.76 2.30
C SER A 134 8.54 -8.40 3.77
N ALA A 135 9.61 -8.45 4.58
CA ALA A 135 9.59 -8.02 5.98
C ALA A 135 9.36 -6.51 6.09
N GLU A 136 10.00 -5.70 5.24
CA GLU A 136 9.81 -4.25 5.20
C GLU A 136 8.38 -3.87 4.77
N ILE A 137 7.76 -4.65 3.87
CA ILE A 137 6.35 -4.46 3.47
C ILE A 137 5.41 -4.76 4.65
N VAL A 138 5.61 -5.89 5.35
CA VAL A 138 4.80 -6.25 6.54
C VAL A 138 5.02 -5.22 7.66
N ALA A 139 6.25 -4.72 7.83
CA ALA A 139 6.57 -3.70 8.82
C ALA A 139 5.78 -2.40 8.62
N GLN A 140 5.50 -1.98 7.35
CA GLN A 140 4.63 -0.82 7.06
C GLN A 140 3.22 -1.03 7.64
N VAL A 141 2.67 -2.24 7.53
CA VAL A 141 1.36 -2.58 8.10
C VAL A 141 1.41 -2.63 9.62
N ALA A 142 2.45 -3.24 10.19
CA ALA A 142 2.65 -3.28 11.64
C ALA A 142 2.81 -1.87 12.22
N PHE A 143 3.59 -1.01 11.57
CA PHE A 143 3.73 0.40 11.92
C PHE A 143 2.39 1.14 11.89
N ALA A 144 1.61 1.00 10.82
CA ALA A 144 0.30 1.63 10.72
C ALA A 144 -0.65 1.17 11.84
N ARG A 145 -0.58 -0.10 12.26
CA ARG A 145 -1.36 -0.68 13.36
C ARG A 145 -1.00 -0.13 14.73
N LEU A 146 0.19 0.41 14.93
CA LEU A 146 0.53 1.14 16.16
C LEU A 146 -0.24 2.47 16.29
N HIS A 147 -0.68 3.04 15.17
CA HIS A 147 -1.31 4.35 15.12
C HIS A 147 -2.82 4.29 14.87
N ARG A 148 -3.31 3.24 14.20
CA ARG A 148 -4.74 3.11 13.85
C ARG A 148 -5.13 1.66 13.55
N ALA A 149 -6.44 1.37 13.56
CA ALA A 149 -6.94 0.09 13.10
C ALA A 149 -6.61 -0.11 11.60
N VAL A 150 -6.19 -1.34 11.24
CA VAL A 150 -5.92 -1.71 9.84
C VAL A 150 -6.65 -3.02 9.54
N LYS A 151 -7.69 -2.91 8.70
CA LYS A 151 -8.51 -4.04 8.20
C LYS A 151 -8.35 -4.29 6.71
N LYS A 152 -7.75 -3.32 5.98
CA LYS A 152 -7.51 -3.41 4.54
C LYS A 152 -6.10 -2.93 4.22
N VAL A 153 -5.40 -3.65 3.33
CA VAL A 153 -4.08 -3.28 2.82
C VAL A 153 -4.14 -3.20 1.30
N VAL A 154 -3.69 -2.09 0.74
CA VAL A 154 -3.59 -1.92 -0.70
C VAL A 154 -2.13 -1.72 -1.11
N PHE A 155 -1.65 -2.51 -2.06
CA PHE A 155 -0.30 -2.41 -2.62
C PHE A 155 -0.33 -1.44 -3.81
N MET A 156 -0.58 -0.16 -3.48
CA MET A 156 -0.75 0.95 -4.44
C MET A 156 0.08 2.18 -4.07
N GLY A 157 1.04 2.02 -3.15
CA GLY A 157 2.00 3.05 -2.79
C GLY A 157 3.08 3.21 -3.84
N MET A 158 4.31 3.39 -3.42
CA MET A 158 5.44 3.48 -4.34
C MET A 158 5.78 2.10 -4.91
N GLY A 159 5.96 2.04 -6.25
CA GLY A 159 6.39 0.84 -6.97
C GLY A 159 5.29 0.09 -7.71
N GLU A 160 5.73 -0.86 -8.54
CA GLU A 160 4.90 -1.84 -9.23
C GLU A 160 5.07 -3.21 -8.55
N PRO A 161 4.04 -3.74 -7.87
CA PRO A 161 4.13 -5.02 -7.16
C PRO A 161 4.55 -6.21 -8.04
N ALA A 162 4.19 -6.22 -9.33
CA ALA A 162 4.61 -7.28 -10.25
C ALA A 162 6.12 -7.32 -10.46
N HIS A 163 6.81 -6.19 -10.37
CA HIS A 163 8.27 -6.12 -10.47
C HIS A 163 8.97 -6.57 -9.18
N ASN A 164 8.24 -6.72 -8.08
CA ASN A 164 8.70 -7.21 -6.78
C ASN A 164 7.86 -8.40 -6.31
N LEU A 165 7.45 -9.26 -7.22
CA LEU A 165 6.39 -10.23 -7.03
C LEU A 165 6.65 -11.20 -5.87
N ASP A 166 7.86 -11.73 -5.73
CA ASP A 166 8.20 -12.69 -4.67
C ASP A 166 8.02 -12.09 -3.27
N ASN A 167 8.59 -10.90 -3.04
CA ASN A 167 8.45 -10.21 -1.75
C ASN A 167 7.00 -9.83 -1.45
N VAL A 168 6.26 -9.37 -2.46
CA VAL A 168 4.85 -8.98 -2.28
C VAL A 168 3.97 -10.19 -1.99
N LEU A 169 4.19 -11.33 -2.67
CA LEU A 169 3.45 -12.57 -2.39
C LEU A 169 3.74 -13.12 -1.00
N GLU A 170 5.02 -13.10 -0.56
CA GLU A 170 5.40 -13.51 0.79
C GLU A 170 4.76 -12.60 1.86
N ALA A 171 4.74 -11.27 1.63
CA ALA A 171 4.06 -10.33 2.51
C ALA A 171 2.53 -10.56 2.55
N ILE A 172 1.89 -10.80 1.40
CA ILE A 172 0.46 -11.13 1.29
C ILE A 172 0.13 -12.40 2.08
N GLU A 173 0.96 -13.44 1.96
CA GLU A 173 0.77 -14.68 2.72
C GLU A 173 0.77 -14.42 4.22
N VAL A 174 1.76 -13.71 4.74
CA VAL A 174 1.83 -13.38 6.17
C VAL A 174 0.64 -12.54 6.61
N LEU A 175 0.30 -11.50 5.86
CA LEU A 175 -0.80 -10.59 6.20
C LEU A 175 -2.17 -11.28 6.15
N GLY A 176 -2.38 -12.16 5.17
CA GLY A 176 -3.65 -12.88 4.96
C GLY A 176 -3.83 -14.10 5.85
N THR A 177 -2.73 -14.64 6.41
CA THR A 177 -2.77 -15.76 7.36
C THR A 177 -2.66 -15.25 8.80
N VAL A 178 -1.44 -15.14 9.32
CA VAL A 178 -1.18 -14.76 10.72
C VAL A 178 -1.45 -13.27 11.00
N GLY A 179 -1.37 -12.41 9.97
CA GLY A 179 -1.65 -10.97 10.06
C GLY A 179 -3.14 -10.64 10.21
N ASN A 180 -4.04 -11.61 10.04
CA ASN A 180 -5.48 -11.47 10.22
C ASN A 180 -6.13 -10.39 9.34
N ILE A 181 -5.69 -10.27 8.08
CA ILE A 181 -6.35 -9.47 7.03
C ILE A 181 -7.11 -10.43 6.11
N GLY A 182 -8.40 -10.21 5.94
CA GLY A 182 -9.19 -11.03 5.01
C GLY A 182 -8.65 -10.93 3.57
N HIS A 183 -8.65 -12.04 2.83
CA HIS A 183 -8.04 -12.12 1.49
C HIS A 183 -8.54 -11.01 0.56
N LYS A 184 -9.85 -10.78 0.49
CA LYS A 184 -10.49 -9.71 -0.29
C LYS A 184 -10.07 -8.29 0.16
N SER A 185 -9.58 -8.16 1.40
CA SER A 185 -9.10 -6.88 1.95
C SER A 185 -7.62 -6.63 1.69
N LEU A 186 -6.91 -7.60 1.12
CA LEU A 186 -5.59 -7.42 0.51
C LEU A 186 -5.81 -7.12 -0.97
N VAL A 187 -5.33 -5.97 -1.44
CA VAL A 187 -5.54 -5.55 -2.83
C VAL A 187 -4.20 -5.45 -3.53
N PHE A 188 -3.93 -6.40 -4.42
CA PHE A 188 -2.76 -6.38 -5.30
C PHE A 188 -3.04 -5.49 -6.49
N SER A 189 -2.27 -4.42 -6.67
CA SER A 189 -2.39 -3.52 -7.83
C SER A 189 -1.25 -3.75 -8.82
N THR A 190 -1.56 -3.74 -10.11
CA THR A 190 -0.54 -3.92 -11.15
C THR A 190 -0.93 -3.22 -12.46
N VAL A 191 0.08 -2.82 -13.22
CA VAL A 191 -0.10 -2.40 -14.62
C VAL A 191 -0.34 -3.59 -15.57
N GLY A 192 -0.25 -4.83 -15.06
CA GLY A 192 -0.43 -6.06 -15.80
C GLY A 192 0.90 -6.72 -16.19
N ASP A 193 1.09 -7.95 -15.71
CA ASP A 193 2.25 -8.81 -16.00
C ASP A 193 1.75 -10.26 -15.98
N SER A 194 2.09 -11.06 -17.00
CA SER A 194 1.62 -12.44 -17.11
C SER A 194 1.92 -13.28 -15.86
N ARG A 195 3.09 -13.05 -15.24
CA ARG A 195 3.51 -13.73 -14.02
C ARG A 195 2.54 -13.51 -12.84
N VAL A 196 1.87 -12.35 -12.79
CA VAL A 196 0.86 -12.07 -11.77
C VAL A 196 -0.35 -12.99 -11.95
N PHE A 197 -0.86 -13.09 -13.17
CA PHE A 197 -2.02 -13.95 -13.49
C PHE A 197 -1.72 -15.43 -13.33
N GLU A 198 -0.46 -15.84 -13.56
CA GLU A 198 -0.01 -17.22 -13.35
C GLU A 198 0.13 -17.56 -11.85
N ARG A 199 0.71 -16.64 -11.05
CA ARG A 199 1.15 -16.96 -9.68
C ARG A 199 0.13 -16.61 -8.60
N LEU A 200 -0.62 -15.49 -8.76
CA LEU A 200 -1.60 -15.06 -7.75
C LEU A 200 -2.65 -16.13 -7.43
N PRO A 201 -3.21 -16.87 -8.43
CA PRO A 201 -4.21 -17.90 -8.17
C PRO A 201 -3.67 -19.12 -7.40
N LEU A 202 -2.35 -19.32 -7.42
CA LEU A 202 -1.71 -20.48 -6.77
C LEU A 202 -1.43 -20.24 -5.27
N GLY A 203 -1.45 -18.96 -4.82
CA GLY A 203 -1.17 -18.61 -3.45
C GLY A 203 -2.21 -19.14 -2.45
N LEU A 204 -1.79 -19.39 -1.20
CA LEU A 204 -2.71 -19.71 -0.09
C LEU A 204 -3.68 -18.55 0.16
N VAL A 205 -3.22 -17.34 -0.01
CA VAL A 205 -3.99 -16.10 0.12
C VAL A 205 -4.23 -15.53 -1.27
N LYS A 206 -5.50 -15.36 -1.62
CA LYS A 206 -5.92 -14.82 -2.92
C LYS A 206 -6.40 -13.38 -2.71
N PRO A 207 -5.58 -12.37 -2.99
CA PRO A 207 -5.96 -10.97 -2.82
C PRO A 207 -7.00 -10.55 -3.87
N ALA A 208 -7.71 -9.46 -3.63
CA ALA A 208 -8.43 -8.78 -4.71
C ALA A 208 -7.42 -8.17 -5.69
N LEU A 209 -7.72 -8.23 -6.99
CA LEU A 209 -6.87 -7.69 -8.04
C LEU A 209 -7.35 -6.31 -8.48
N ALA A 210 -6.43 -5.35 -8.50
CA ALA A 210 -6.62 -4.04 -9.08
C ALA A 210 -5.71 -3.90 -10.32
N LEU A 211 -6.31 -3.72 -11.49
CA LEU A 211 -5.60 -3.62 -12.76
C LEU A 211 -5.58 -2.17 -13.26
N SER A 212 -4.39 -1.60 -13.36
CA SER A 212 -4.14 -0.26 -13.90
C SER A 212 -4.28 -0.29 -15.42
N LEU A 213 -5.48 0.03 -15.93
CA LEU A 213 -5.79 -0.02 -17.36
C LEU A 213 -5.41 1.29 -18.05
N HIS A 214 -5.95 2.41 -17.61
CA HIS A 214 -5.69 3.81 -17.99
C HIS A 214 -5.97 4.18 -19.46
N SER A 215 -6.03 3.23 -20.40
CA SER A 215 -6.51 3.39 -21.77
C SER A 215 -7.00 2.05 -22.31
N THR A 216 -7.97 2.11 -23.24
CA THR A 216 -8.45 0.96 -24.02
C THR A 216 -7.74 0.81 -25.36
N ARG A 217 -6.87 1.76 -25.66
CA ARG A 217 -6.01 1.80 -26.84
C ARG A 217 -4.59 1.41 -26.46
N ALA A 218 -4.03 0.43 -27.20
CA ALA A 218 -2.69 -0.08 -26.93
C ALA A 218 -1.59 0.97 -27.10
N ASP A 219 -1.72 1.83 -28.12
CA ASP A 219 -0.80 2.95 -28.41
C ASP A 219 -0.79 3.97 -27.26
N LEU A 220 -1.93 4.52 -26.90
CA LEU A 220 -2.05 5.50 -25.82
C LEU A 220 -1.64 4.89 -24.47
N ARG A 221 -2.00 3.63 -24.24
CA ARG A 221 -1.57 2.94 -23.01
C ARG A 221 -0.05 2.82 -22.93
N ALA A 222 0.62 2.54 -24.05
CA ALA A 222 2.09 2.47 -24.11
C ALA A 222 2.74 3.84 -23.87
N GLU A 223 2.11 4.93 -24.30
CA GLU A 223 2.55 6.29 -24.01
C GLU A 223 2.38 6.64 -22.52
N LEU A 224 1.24 6.27 -21.92
CA LEU A 224 0.95 6.53 -20.51
C LEU A 224 1.78 5.67 -19.54
N LEU A 225 2.10 4.44 -19.95
CA LEU A 225 2.81 3.42 -19.15
C LEU A 225 4.01 2.87 -19.94
N PRO A 226 5.05 3.67 -20.17
CA PRO A 226 6.07 3.38 -21.20
C PRO A 226 6.89 2.11 -20.96
N ARG A 227 6.97 1.64 -19.72
CA ARG A 227 7.71 0.41 -19.37
C ARG A 227 6.80 -0.66 -18.72
N ALA A 228 5.51 -0.57 -18.95
CA ALA A 228 4.60 -1.68 -18.63
C ALA A 228 4.85 -2.85 -19.59
N PRO A 229 4.57 -4.11 -19.17
CA PRO A 229 4.60 -5.25 -20.07
C PRO A 229 3.71 -5.05 -21.30
N LYS A 230 4.14 -5.62 -22.44
CA LYS A 230 3.46 -5.45 -23.74
C LYS A 230 2.25 -6.38 -23.87
N MET A 231 1.31 -6.28 -22.95
CA MET A 231 -0.01 -6.92 -23.07
C MET A 231 -1.01 -5.88 -23.59
N THR A 232 -1.82 -6.27 -24.57
CA THR A 232 -2.91 -5.43 -25.05
C THR A 232 -3.99 -5.24 -23.97
N PRO A 233 -4.81 -4.19 -24.02
CA PRO A 233 -5.95 -4.05 -23.11
C PRO A 233 -6.89 -5.26 -23.11
N GLU A 234 -7.09 -5.90 -24.27
CA GLU A 234 -7.90 -7.08 -24.45
C GLU A 234 -7.31 -8.29 -23.71
N GLU A 235 -6.02 -8.59 -23.92
CA GLU A 235 -5.29 -9.67 -23.23
C GLU A 235 -5.29 -9.48 -21.71
N LEU A 236 -5.12 -8.22 -21.24
CA LEU A 236 -5.15 -7.89 -19.82
C LEU A 236 -6.53 -8.14 -19.20
N VAL A 237 -7.59 -7.74 -19.91
CA VAL A 237 -8.96 -7.93 -19.42
C VAL A 237 -9.34 -9.41 -19.41
N GLU A 238 -8.92 -10.18 -20.41
CA GLU A 238 -9.18 -11.62 -20.47
C GLU A 238 -8.44 -12.38 -19.34
N ALA A 239 -7.16 -12.10 -19.14
CA ALA A 239 -6.38 -12.71 -18.05
C ALA A 239 -6.95 -12.34 -16.67
N ALA A 240 -7.39 -11.09 -16.50
CA ALA A 240 -8.02 -10.64 -15.27
C ALA A 240 -9.39 -11.31 -15.04
N GLU A 241 -10.19 -11.53 -16.08
CA GLU A 241 -11.47 -12.22 -15.96
C GLU A 241 -11.30 -13.67 -15.50
N ILE A 242 -10.28 -14.38 -16.00
CA ILE A 242 -9.93 -15.71 -15.52
C ILE A 242 -9.65 -15.68 -14.02
N TYR A 243 -8.89 -14.70 -13.53
CA TYR A 243 -8.62 -14.53 -12.11
C TYR A 243 -9.91 -14.25 -11.32
N ALA A 244 -10.80 -13.40 -11.84
CA ALA A 244 -12.08 -13.10 -11.21
C ALA A 244 -12.95 -14.36 -11.04
N GLN A 245 -13.00 -15.21 -12.05
CA GLN A 245 -13.74 -16.49 -12.02
C GLN A 245 -13.15 -17.46 -10.99
N GLN A 246 -11.82 -17.56 -10.93
CA GLN A 246 -11.14 -18.45 -9.98
C GLN A 246 -11.29 -18.01 -8.51
N THR A 247 -11.40 -16.71 -8.26
CA THR A 247 -11.41 -16.17 -6.89
C THR A 247 -12.80 -15.77 -6.40
N GLY A 248 -13.74 -15.55 -7.30
CA GLY A 248 -15.04 -14.97 -7.00
C GLY A 248 -14.97 -13.48 -6.60
N TYR A 249 -13.89 -12.78 -6.96
CA TYR A 249 -13.72 -11.35 -6.68
C TYR A 249 -13.77 -10.53 -7.97
N PRO A 250 -14.53 -9.41 -7.98
CA PRO A 250 -14.54 -8.54 -9.16
C PRO A 250 -13.17 -7.90 -9.35
N ILE A 251 -12.73 -7.79 -10.60
CA ILE A 251 -11.53 -7.04 -10.95
C ILE A 251 -11.80 -5.55 -10.77
N GLN A 252 -10.88 -4.87 -10.08
CA GLN A 252 -10.94 -3.42 -9.85
C GLN A 252 -10.09 -2.72 -10.90
N TYR A 253 -10.66 -2.37 -12.06
CA TYR A 253 -9.94 -1.59 -13.07
C TYR A 253 -9.70 -0.17 -12.56
N GLN A 254 -8.43 0.26 -12.54
CA GLN A 254 -8.04 1.59 -12.12
C GLN A 254 -7.84 2.46 -13.34
N TRP A 255 -8.41 3.65 -13.30
CA TRP A 255 -8.34 4.62 -14.36
C TRP A 255 -8.09 6.02 -13.84
N THR A 256 -6.88 6.51 -13.99
CA THR A 256 -6.58 7.91 -13.74
C THR A 256 -7.12 8.74 -14.90
N LEU A 257 -8.12 9.57 -14.62
CA LEU A 257 -8.72 10.46 -15.64
C LEU A 257 -7.82 11.67 -15.88
N LEU A 258 -7.37 11.82 -17.10
CA LEU A 258 -6.53 12.90 -17.60
C LEU A 258 -7.34 13.70 -18.63
N GLU A 259 -7.55 15.01 -18.38
CA GLU A 259 -8.34 15.88 -19.23
C GLU A 259 -7.79 15.94 -20.66
N GLY A 260 -8.65 15.68 -21.64
CA GLY A 260 -8.30 15.70 -23.07
C GLY A 260 -7.38 14.58 -23.55
N VAL A 261 -7.05 13.61 -22.67
CA VAL A 261 -6.15 12.48 -23.00
C VAL A 261 -6.93 11.16 -23.04
N ASN A 262 -7.48 10.74 -21.91
CA ASN A 262 -8.19 9.46 -21.80
C ASN A 262 -9.61 9.60 -21.21
N ASP A 263 -10.17 10.80 -21.26
CA ASP A 263 -11.56 11.12 -20.90
C ASP A 263 -12.46 11.30 -22.13
N THR A 264 -12.01 10.79 -23.28
CA THR A 264 -12.66 10.95 -24.60
C THR A 264 -13.82 9.96 -24.79
N LYS A 265 -14.62 10.21 -25.81
CA LYS A 265 -15.76 9.33 -26.17
C LYS A 265 -15.27 7.95 -26.59
N GLU A 266 -14.18 7.89 -27.37
CA GLU A 266 -13.57 6.64 -27.86
C GLU A 266 -13.13 5.76 -26.70
N GLU A 267 -12.53 6.33 -25.65
CA GLU A 267 -12.12 5.58 -24.46
C GLU A 267 -13.33 5.07 -23.65
N ILE A 268 -14.40 5.87 -23.56
CA ILE A 268 -15.65 5.45 -22.90
C ILE A 268 -16.28 4.26 -23.65
N GLU A 269 -16.35 4.34 -24.98
CA GLU A 269 -16.85 3.25 -25.84
C GLU A 269 -15.93 2.01 -25.74
N GLY A 270 -14.62 2.22 -25.69
CA GLY A 270 -13.62 1.18 -25.48
C GLY A 270 -13.79 0.45 -24.13
N ILE A 271 -14.02 1.19 -23.04
CA ILE A 271 -14.30 0.60 -21.73
C ILE A 271 -15.56 -0.27 -21.78
N VAL A 272 -16.62 0.21 -22.42
CA VAL A 272 -17.86 -0.57 -22.57
C VAL A 272 -17.60 -1.84 -23.39
N ARG A 273 -16.87 -1.73 -24.51
CA ARG A 273 -16.52 -2.89 -25.34
C ARG A 273 -15.74 -3.95 -24.54
N LEU A 274 -14.76 -3.53 -23.75
CA LEU A 274 -13.89 -4.44 -23.00
C LEU A 274 -14.55 -5.05 -21.77
N LEU A 275 -15.37 -4.29 -21.03
CA LEU A 275 -15.80 -4.68 -19.67
C LEU A 275 -17.29 -5.08 -19.60
N LYS A 276 -18.10 -4.87 -20.63
CA LYS A 276 -19.51 -5.26 -20.60
C LYS A 276 -19.68 -6.76 -20.41
N GLY A 277 -20.43 -7.15 -19.39
CA GLY A 277 -20.67 -8.55 -19.03
C GLY A 277 -19.53 -9.21 -18.21
N LYS A 278 -18.44 -8.49 -17.94
CA LYS A 278 -17.34 -8.96 -17.11
C LYS A 278 -17.60 -8.72 -15.62
N TYR A 279 -17.03 -9.57 -14.76
CA TYR A 279 -17.11 -9.36 -13.31
C TYR A 279 -16.13 -8.27 -12.87
N ALA A 280 -16.50 -7.04 -13.09
CA ALA A 280 -15.64 -5.88 -13.06
C ALA A 280 -16.22 -4.71 -12.24
N LEU A 281 -15.31 -3.92 -11.66
CA LEU A 281 -15.58 -2.62 -11.06
C LEU A 281 -14.60 -1.60 -11.65
N MET A 282 -15.10 -0.58 -12.33
CA MET A 282 -14.30 0.54 -12.80
C MET A 282 -14.12 1.57 -11.68
N ASN A 283 -12.89 1.85 -11.27
CA ASN A 283 -12.54 2.95 -10.38
C ASN A 283 -11.97 4.11 -11.21
N MET A 284 -12.77 5.16 -11.37
CA MET A 284 -12.36 6.41 -12.01
C MET A 284 -11.76 7.33 -10.95
N ILE A 285 -10.53 7.75 -11.16
CA ILE A 285 -9.77 8.59 -10.24
C ILE A 285 -9.38 9.86 -11.02
N PRO A 286 -10.06 11.00 -10.81
CA PRO A 286 -9.60 12.26 -11.41
C PRO A 286 -8.16 12.52 -10.99
N TYR A 287 -7.33 12.91 -11.96
CA TYR A 287 -5.90 13.11 -11.78
C TYR A 287 -5.59 14.01 -10.56
N ASN A 288 -4.64 13.60 -9.76
CA ASN A 288 -4.12 14.41 -8.67
C ASN A 288 -3.00 15.28 -9.23
N SER A 289 -3.26 16.56 -9.36
CA SER A 289 -2.31 17.52 -9.95
C SER A 289 -0.99 17.52 -9.18
N VAL A 290 0.10 17.59 -9.93
CA VAL A 290 1.48 17.71 -9.45
C VAL A 290 2.14 18.79 -10.28
N ASP A 291 2.83 19.71 -9.65
CA ASP A 291 3.36 20.93 -10.27
C ASP A 291 4.30 20.69 -11.46
N ASP A 292 4.98 19.55 -11.48
CA ASP A 292 6.00 19.21 -12.46
C ASP A 292 5.48 18.41 -13.67
N LEU A 293 4.16 18.16 -13.78
CA LEU A 293 3.59 17.32 -14.84
C LEU A 293 2.55 18.12 -15.66
N PRO A 294 2.51 17.94 -17.02
CA PRO A 294 1.69 18.74 -17.92
C PRO A 294 0.22 18.36 -17.92
N PHE A 295 -0.18 17.33 -17.16
CA PHE A 295 -1.55 16.82 -17.15
C PHE A 295 -2.49 17.68 -16.33
N ARG A 296 -3.77 17.71 -16.73
CA ARG A 296 -4.83 18.39 -16.00
C ARG A 296 -5.85 17.40 -15.48
N ARG A 297 -6.42 17.75 -14.35
CA ARG A 297 -7.55 17.06 -13.75
C ARG A 297 -8.82 17.48 -14.49
N PRO A 298 -9.64 16.55 -15.01
CA PRO A 298 -10.95 16.91 -15.54
C PRO A 298 -11.84 17.49 -14.43
N SER A 299 -12.82 18.30 -14.82
CA SER A 299 -13.81 18.79 -13.86
C SER A 299 -14.55 17.64 -13.21
N TRP A 300 -15.05 17.85 -11.99
CA TRP A 300 -15.83 16.84 -11.28
C TRP A 300 -17.10 16.47 -12.03
N GLU A 301 -17.74 17.45 -12.69
CA GLU A 301 -18.94 17.29 -13.51
C GLU A 301 -18.65 16.35 -14.69
N ARG A 302 -17.52 16.56 -15.39
CA ARG A 302 -17.07 15.70 -16.51
C ARG A 302 -16.79 14.29 -16.03
N ALA A 303 -16.04 14.13 -14.94
CA ALA A 303 -15.76 12.82 -14.37
C ALA A 303 -17.04 12.08 -13.92
N ALA A 304 -18.00 12.81 -13.33
CA ALA A 304 -19.29 12.26 -12.92
C ALA A 304 -20.18 11.90 -14.13
N GLU A 305 -20.11 12.67 -15.21
CA GLU A 305 -20.81 12.34 -16.46
C GLU A 305 -20.29 11.03 -17.06
N ILE A 306 -18.97 10.86 -17.15
CA ILE A 306 -18.33 9.62 -17.61
C ILE A 306 -18.77 8.45 -16.76
N ALA A 307 -18.68 8.57 -15.43
CA ALA A 307 -19.07 7.52 -14.52
C ALA A 307 -20.56 7.13 -14.67
N ARG A 308 -21.45 8.11 -14.81
CA ARG A 308 -22.89 7.85 -15.06
C ARG A 308 -23.13 7.19 -16.42
N THR A 309 -22.38 7.57 -17.45
CA THR A 309 -22.47 6.98 -18.79
C THR A 309 -22.10 5.52 -18.78
N LEU A 310 -20.96 5.18 -18.17
CA LEU A 310 -20.52 3.80 -18.01
C LEU A 310 -21.51 2.98 -17.18
N HIS A 311 -22.04 3.56 -16.09
CA HIS A 311 -23.03 2.88 -15.25
C HIS A 311 -24.32 2.55 -16.02
N ARG A 312 -24.84 3.49 -16.86
CA ARG A 312 -26.00 3.23 -17.73
C ARG A 312 -25.71 2.13 -18.77
N GLN A 313 -24.46 1.92 -19.16
CA GLN A 313 -24.04 0.84 -20.06
C GLN A 313 -23.80 -0.49 -19.34
N GLY A 314 -24.10 -0.57 -18.03
CA GLY A 314 -23.97 -1.79 -17.22
C GLY A 314 -22.56 -2.00 -16.63
N ILE A 315 -21.67 -1.01 -16.69
CA ILE A 315 -20.36 -1.07 -16.05
C ILE A 315 -20.46 -0.45 -14.65
N LEU A 316 -20.31 -1.29 -13.61
CA LEU A 316 -20.27 -0.77 -12.23
C LEU A 316 -19.08 0.17 -12.08
N THR A 317 -19.37 1.46 -11.92
CA THR A 317 -18.34 2.50 -11.91
C THR A 317 -18.38 3.29 -10.61
N LYS A 318 -17.21 3.50 -10.01
CA LYS A 318 -17.02 4.37 -8.84
C LYS A 318 -16.13 5.54 -9.23
N LEU A 319 -16.63 6.74 -9.03
CA LEU A 319 -15.82 7.95 -9.04
C LEU A 319 -15.21 8.13 -7.65
N ARG A 320 -13.90 8.25 -7.56
CA ARG A 320 -13.15 8.29 -6.31
C ARG A 320 -12.27 9.52 -6.23
N ASN A 321 -12.32 10.21 -5.09
CA ASN A 321 -11.22 11.06 -4.68
C ASN A 321 -10.10 10.20 -4.09
N SER A 322 -8.86 10.51 -4.42
CA SER A 322 -7.72 9.94 -3.72
C SER A 322 -7.68 10.44 -2.28
N ALA A 323 -7.33 9.59 -1.36
CA ALA A 323 -7.14 9.96 0.03
C ALA A 323 -5.83 10.74 0.20
N GLY A 324 -5.83 11.77 1.08
CA GLY A 324 -4.62 12.53 1.42
C GLY A 324 -4.05 13.37 0.28
N GLN A 325 -4.87 13.91 -0.61
CA GLN A 325 -4.40 14.73 -1.74
C GLN A 325 -3.69 16.00 -1.28
N ASP A 326 -4.18 16.63 -0.23
CA ASP A 326 -3.67 17.87 0.39
C ASP A 326 -2.29 17.71 1.02
N VAL A 327 -1.90 16.47 1.31
CA VAL A 327 -0.57 16.12 1.86
C VAL A 327 0.27 15.32 0.87
N GLU A 328 -0.01 15.40 -0.43
CA GLU A 328 0.64 14.61 -1.50
C GLU A 328 0.61 13.09 -1.25
N GLY A 329 -0.40 12.59 -0.54
CA GLY A 329 -0.61 11.17 -0.25
C GLY A 329 -1.48 10.45 -1.28
N GLY A 330 -2.02 11.15 -2.27
CA GLY A 330 -2.89 10.60 -3.29
C GLY A 330 -2.17 9.74 -4.33
N CYS A 331 -2.95 8.96 -5.07
CA CYS A 331 -2.41 8.13 -6.16
C CYS A 331 -1.60 8.97 -7.16
N GLY A 332 -0.36 8.55 -7.44
CA GLY A 332 0.55 9.24 -8.35
C GLY A 332 1.39 10.37 -7.72
N GLN A 333 1.11 10.79 -6.48
CA GLN A 333 1.81 11.90 -5.82
C GLN A 333 3.04 11.47 -5.01
N LEU A 334 3.13 10.21 -4.57
CA LEU A 334 4.19 9.72 -3.69
C LEU A 334 5.58 9.78 -4.37
N ARG A 335 6.56 10.36 -3.68
CA ARG A 335 7.93 10.52 -4.16
C ARG A 335 9.00 10.47 -3.07
N ALA A 336 8.65 9.98 -1.89
CA ALA A 336 9.55 9.80 -0.72
C ALA A 336 10.30 11.06 -0.29
N ARG A 337 9.66 12.24 -0.38
CA ARG A 337 10.25 13.50 0.07
C ARG A 337 9.57 14.07 1.31
N HIS A 338 10.33 14.84 2.09
CA HIS A 338 9.74 15.71 3.09
C HIS A 338 8.95 16.85 2.41
N LEU A 339 7.71 17.06 2.81
CA LEU A 339 7.05 18.33 2.49
C LEU A 339 7.78 19.43 3.27
N GLN A 340 8.28 20.45 2.57
CA GLN A 340 8.76 21.65 3.24
C GLN A 340 7.56 22.28 3.92
N ALA A 341 7.64 22.49 5.26
CA ALA A 341 6.69 23.33 5.94
C ALA A 341 6.73 24.70 5.23
N GLU A 342 5.59 25.17 4.78
CA GLU A 342 5.48 26.55 4.29
C GLU A 342 6.09 27.44 5.36
N SER A 343 7.19 28.12 5.01
CA SER A 343 7.88 29.03 5.89
C SER A 343 6.98 30.25 6.09
N SER A 344 6.04 30.16 7.03
CA SER A 344 5.48 31.36 7.63
C SER A 344 6.62 32.04 8.35
N SER A 345 7.05 33.15 7.74
CA SER A 345 7.98 34.16 8.29
C SER A 345 7.70 34.44 9.76
N ASN A 346 8.48 33.83 10.64
CA ASN A 346 8.84 34.43 11.94
C ASN A 346 10.00 33.67 12.60
N GLN A 347 11.21 33.87 12.10
CA GLN A 347 12.41 33.61 12.89
C GLN A 347 12.57 34.74 13.90
N ARG A 348 12.22 34.49 15.15
CA ARG A 348 12.88 35.15 16.32
C ARG A 348 13.10 34.11 17.42
N ASN A 349 14.36 33.83 17.62
CA ASN A 349 15.00 33.37 18.87
C ASN A 349 14.32 32.28 19.68
N LEU A 350 14.99 31.12 19.74
CA LEU A 350 15.19 30.45 21.04
C LEU A 350 16.26 29.34 20.91
N SER A 351 17.49 29.73 21.23
CA SER A 351 18.55 28.85 21.68
C SER A 351 18.25 28.40 23.11
N LYS A 352 17.89 27.14 23.36
CA LYS A 352 18.04 26.47 24.65
C LYS A 352 18.15 24.97 24.45
N PRO A 353 19.01 24.25 25.20
CA PRO A 353 19.29 22.84 25.03
C PRO A 353 18.17 21.94 25.58
N LEU A 354 17.93 20.84 24.90
CA LEU A 354 16.97 19.80 25.28
C LEU A 354 17.37 19.12 26.59
N ARG A 355 16.49 19.21 27.57
CA ARG A 355 16.49 18.37 28.77
C ARG A 355 15.72 17.07 28.49
N THR A 356 16.28 15.99 28.97
CA THR A 356 15.79 14.62 29.05
C THR A 356 14.29 14.55 29.44
N LEU A 357 13.46 13.89 28.66
CA LEU A 357 12.07 13.59 28.97
C LEU A 357 11.99 12.25 29.71
N GLN A 358 11.74 12.33 31.01
CA GLN A 358 11.17 11.27 31.83
C GLN A 358 9.66 11.16 31.55
N ALA A 359 9.17 9.91 31.71
CA ALA A 359 7.79 9.49 31.53
C ALA A 359 6.73 10.44 32.09
N LEU A 360 5.67 10.66 31.33
CA LEU A 360 4.40 11.20 31.81
C LEU A 360 3.28 10.25 31.36
N GLU A 361 2.78 9.50 32.33
CA GLU A 361 1.46 8.87 32.28
C GLU A 361 0.41 9.95 32.52
N ALA A 362 -0.55 10.07 31.60
CA ALA A 362 -1.79 10.78 31.86
C ALA A 362 -2.95 10.16 31.05
N PRO A 363 -4.14 10.00 31.65
CA PRO A 363 -5.25 9.25 31.06
C PRO A 363 -6.01 10.08 30.04
N LEU A 364 -6.33 9.46 28.91
CA LEU A 364 -7.20 10.05 27.86
C LEU A 364 -8.67 10.00 28.28
N HIS A 365 -9.28 11.14 28.44
CA HIS A 365 -10.72 11.29 28.56
C HIS A 365 -11.39 11.15 27.21
N PHE A 366 -12.24 10.11 27.08
CA PHE A 366 -13.14 9.92 25.93
C PHE A 366 -14.30 10.92 25.97
N VAL A 367 -14.40 11.78 24.97
CA VAL A 367 -15.60 12.55 24.68
C VAL A 367 -16.49 11.74 23.76
N LYS A 368 -17.65 11.30 24.24
CA LYS A 368 -18.68 10.63 23.44
C LYS A 368 -19.37 11.63 22.51
N ALA A 369 -19.20 11.45 21.20
CA ALA A 369 -20.03 12.15 20.20
C ALA A 369 -21.38 11.48 20.06
N LYS A 370 -22.45 12.29 20.06
CA LYS A 370 -23.85 11.88 19.84
C LYS A 370 -24.08 11.51 18.37
N PRO A 371 -24.94 10.53 18.08
CA PRO A 371 -25.29 10.18 16.69
C PRO A 371 -26.20 11.25 16.08
N ALA A 372 -25.87 11.66 14.86
CA ALA A 372 -26.74 12.48 14.02
C ALA A 372 -27.79 11.59 13.34
N THR A 373 -29.06 11.92 13.56
CA THR A 373 -30.23 11.33 12.91
C THR A 373 -30.34 11.87 11.48
N PHE A 374 -30.36 10.98 10.51
CA PHE A 374 -30.73 11.32 9.12
C PHE A 374 -32.14 10.80 8.83
N LEU A 375 -32.95 11.76 8.41
CA LEU A 375 -34.17 11.52 7.61
C LEU A 375 -33.78 11.26 6.14
#